data_2f44429d96b51273892cff3b520c0f4f
#
_entry.id   2f44429d96b51273892cff3b520c0f4f
#
_cell.length_a   1.000
_cell.length_b   1.000
_cell.length_c   1.000
_cell.angle_alpha   90.00
_cell.angle_beta   90.00
_cell.angle_gamma   90.00
#
_symmetry.space_group_name_H-M   'P 1'
#
loop_
_entity.id
_entity.type
_entity.pdbx_description
1 polymer ?
#
loop_
_entity_poly.entity_id
_entity_poly.type
_entity_poly.pdbx_seq_one_letter_code
_entity_poly.pdbx_strand_id
1 'polypeptide(L)'
;PIIDGSSRVFAEGIEKAGKIEQNAERRYLEIKEKIVYRDEKTGAELIALPDDDYSLNVLISFNSRVLNNQYATLETIADFRTEIANCRTFVFLHELEYLLKHNNLIKGGDLSSAIVIIDKDMNQEELDRLADLFNHERVAVKKEGILNNVDLHFNNECARHKLLDVIGDLALTGRHIKGRIIATKPGHGANTMMAKTLKKTLIRQENSAPHYDPSAESVLDIKRIAEFLPHRYPFVMVDRIVQIAGNKVVGIKNVTINEPFFQGHFPKYPIMPA
;
A
#
# COMPACT_ATOMS: atom_id res chain seq x y z
N PRO A 1 -17.45 11.08 3.11
CA PRO A 1 -17.54 12.41 3.72
C PRO A 1 -16.20 12.80 4.31
N ILE A 2 -15.82 14.05 4.11
CA ILE A 2 -14.69 14.65 4.83
C ILE A 2 -15.28 15.10 6.17
N ILE A 3 -14.76 14.54 7.27
CA ILE A 3 -15.25 14.89 8.62
C ILE A 3 -14.31 15.95 9.20
N ASP A 4 -13.14 15.52 9.65
CA ASP A 4 -12.11 16.41 10.21
C ASP A 4 -10.77 16.28 9.45
N GLY A 5 -10.77 15.65 8.29
CA GLY A 5 -9.58 15.39 7.48
C GLY A 5 -8.64 14.32 8.02
N SER A 6 -9.06 13.60 9.07
CA SER A 6 -8.33 12.47 9.66
C SER A 6 -9.06 11.14 9.47
N SER A 7 -8.43 10.04 9.84
CA SER A 7 -9.06 8.71 9.87
C SER A 7 -9.67 8.35 11.24
N ARG A 8 -9.58 9.24 12.23
CA ARG A 8 -9.97 9.00 13.61
C ARG A 8 -11.41 8.50 13.76
N VAL A 9 -12.35 9.25 13.19
CA VAL A 9 -13.79 8.95 13.34
C VAL A 9 -14.15 7.60 12.72
N PHE A 10 -13.51 7.23 11.61
CA PHE A 10 -13.70 5.92 10.98
C PHE A 10 -13.13 4.79 11.84
N ALA A 11 -11.94 4.97 12.41
CA ALA A 11 -11.33 3.99 13.31
C ALA A 11 -12.20 3.78 14.57
N GLU A 12 -12.67 4.86 15.19
CA GLU A 12 -13.59 4.82 16.34
C GLU A 12 -14.92 4.13 15.99
N GLY A 13 -15.46 4.39 14.80
CA GLY A 13 -16.67 3.75 14.32
C GLY A 13 -16.52 2.24 14.16
N ILE A 14 -15.38 1.77 13.63
CA ILE A 14 -15.05 0.35 13.49
C ILE A 14 -14.87 -0.30 14.88
N GLU A 15 -14.16 0.36 15.78
CA GLU A 15 -13.96 -0.12 17.14
C GLU A 15 -15.31 -0.29 17.88
N LYS A 16 -16.19 0.71 17.77
CA LYS A 16 -17.52 0.70 18.36
C LYS A 16 -18.43 -0.39 17.78
N ALA A 17 -18.32 -0.65 16.47
CA ALA A 17 -19.07 -1.72 15.81
C ALA A 17 -18.62 -3.12 16.25
N GLY A 18 -17.39 -3.24 16.73
CA GLY A 18 -16.78 -4.50 17.11
C GLY A 18 -16.22 -5.29 15.94
N LYS A 19 -15.55 -6.39 16.24
CA LYS A 19 -14.90 -7.29 15.27
C LYS A 19 -15.30 -8.72 15.56
N ILE A 20 -15.50 -9.50 14.51
CA ILE A 20 -15.70 -10.95 14.60
C ILE A 20 -14.45 -11.61 14.05
N GLU A 21 -13.81 -12.45 14.87
CA GLU A 21 -12.67 -13.25 14.45
C GLU A 21 -13.14 -14.37 13.53
N GLN A 22 -12.47 -14.50 12.39
CA GLN A 22 -12.75 -15.55 11.41
C GLN A 22 -11.82 -16.73 11.64
N ASN A 23 -12.33 -17.94 11.44
CA ASN A 23 -11.49 -19.17 11.45
C ASN A 23 -10.75 -19.32 10.12
N ALA A 24 -9.89 -18.35 9.81
CA ALA A 24 -9.07 -18.34 8.62
C ALA A 24 -7.77 -17.56 8.88
N GLU A 25 -6.65 -18.10 8.46
CA GLU A 25 -5.37 -17.42 8.58
C GLU A 25 -5.32 -16.17 7.68
N ARG A 26 -4.72 -15.10 8.20
CA ARG A 26 -4.51 -13.88 7.45
C ARG A 26 -3.40 -14.10 6.41
N ARG A 27 -3.69 -13.71 5.18
CA ARG A 27 -2.71 -13.79 4.08
C ARG A 27 -1.94 -12.49 3.98
N TYR A 28 -0.63 -12.60 3.79
CA TYR A 28 0.29 -11.47 3.68
C TYR A 28 0.96 -11.43 2.30
N LEU A 29 1.34 -10.23 1.89
CA LEU A 29 2.37 -10.00 0.90
C LEU A 29 3.70 -9.83 1.67
N GLU A 30 4.56 -10.83 1.60
CA GLU A 30 5.88 -10.78 2.22
C GLU A 30 6.87 -10.15 1.24
N ILE A 31 7.55 -9.11 1.69
CA ILE A 31 8.62 -8.47 0.91
C ILE A 31 9.89 -9.28 1.16
N LYS A 32 10.32 -10.07 0.15
CA LYS A 32 11.48 -10.95 0.25
C LYS A 32 12.75 -10.32 -0.30
N GLU A 33 12.61 -9.30 -1.12
CA GLU A 33 13.71 -8.56 -1.76
C GLU A 33 13.37 -7.08 -1.86
N LYS A 34 14.39 -6.23 -2.04
CA LYS A 34 14.21 -4.80 -2.21
C LYS A 34 13.41 -4.51 -3.49
N ILE A 35 12.29 -3.79 -3.34
CA ILE A 35 11.47 -3.30 -4.45
C ILE A 35 11.50 -1.77 -4.42
N VAL A 36 11.75 -1.13 -5.57
CA VAL A 36 11.87 0.32 -5.68
C VAL A 36 10.94 0.82 -6.77
N TYR A 37 10.22 1.90 -6.46
CA TYR A 37 9.52 2.74 -7.42
C TYR A 37 10.04 4.17 -7.34
N ARG A 38 10.36 4.76 -8.47
CA ARG A 38 10.79 6.17 -8.59
C ARG A 38 9.95 6.87 -9.65
N ASP A 39 9.57 8.08 -9.34
CA ASP A 39 8.94 9.00 -10.29
C ASP A 39 9.88 10.20 -10.51
N GLU A 40 10.55 10.22 -11.64
CA GLU A 40 11.52 11.27 -12.00
C GLU A 40 10.88 12.65 -12.15
N LYS A 41 9.57 12.72 -12.45
CA LYS A 41 8.87 14.00 -12.63
C LYS A 41 8.61 14.69 -11.29
N THR A 42 8.19 13.93 -10.29
CA THR A 42 7.86 14.45 -8.95
C THR A 42 9.02 14.34 -7.97
N GLY A 43 10.01 13.50 -8.27
CA GLY A 43 11.09 13.12 -7.35
C GLY A 43 10.62 12.20 -6.23
N ALA A 44 9.44 11.60 -6.36
CA ALA A 44 8.93 10.64 -5.40
C ALA A 44 9.67 9.31 -5.50
N GLU A 45 10.08 8.76 -4.36
CA GLU A 45 10.69 7.44 -4.29
C GLU A 45 10.03 6.63 -3.17
N LEU A 46 9.61 5.41 -3.50
CA LEU A 46 9.12 4.42 -2.54
C LEU A 46 9.99 3.17 -2.62
N ILE A 47 10.42 2.70 -1.47
CA ILE A 47 11.24 1.50 -1.33
C ILE A 47 10.53 0.56 -0.38
N ALA A 48 10.35 -0.69 -0.78
CA ALA A 48 9.92 -1.78 0.10
C ALA A 48 11.13 -2.69 0.38
N LEU A 49 11.34 -2.99 1.65
CA LEU A 49 12.42 -3.85 2.16
C LEU A 49 11.85 -5.02 2.94
N PRO A 50 12.55 -6.17 3.02
CA PRO A 50 12.18 -7.24 3.92
C PRO A 50 12.13 -6.76 5.38
N ASP A 51 11.05 -7.14 6.07
CA ASP A 51 10.87 -6.94 7.51
C ASP A 51 9.78 -7.93 7.97
N ASP A 52 9.82 -8.32 9.23
CA ASP A 52 8.83 -9.26 9.82
C ASP A 52 7.50 -8.59 10.16
N ASP A 53 7.50 -7.26 10.31
CA ASP A 53 6.31 -6.46 10.58
C ASP A 53 6.05 -5.46 9.46
N TYR A 54 4.91 -4.75 9.51
CA TYR A 54 4.60 -3.66 8.61
C TYR A 54 5.01 -2.34 9.25
N SER A 55 6.16 -1.81 8.85
CA SER A 55 6.72 -0.56 9.32
C SER A 55 6.87 0.46 8.20
N LEU A 56 6.78 1.76 8.52
CA LEU A 56 6.81 2.83 7.54
C LEU A 56 7.67 4.01 7.99
N ASN A 57 8.43 4.56 7.05
CA ASN A 57 9.14 5.82 7.21
C ASN A 57 8.75 6.75 6.06
N VAL A 58 8.32 7.96 6.36
CA VAL A 58 7.93 8.95 5.36
C VAL A 58 8.73 10.22 5.56
N LEU A 59 9.31 10.72 4.47
CA LEU A 59 9.90 12.04 4.37
C LEU A 59 9.10 12.86 3.37
N ILE A 60 8.50 13.95 3.83
CA ILE A 60 7.94 14.98 2.95
C ILE A 60 8.94 16.11 2.78
N SER A 61 8.93 16.72 1.61
CA SER A 61 9.78 17.86 1.28
C SER A 61 9.05 18.76 0.29
N PHE A 62 8.65 19.93 0.76
CA PHE A 62 8.00 20.96 -0.04
C PHE A 62 8.93 22.15 -0.18
N ASN A 63 8.80 22.90 -1.27
CA ASN A 63 9.52 24.16 -1.46
C ASN A 63 8.79 25.31 -0.73
N SER A 64 8.72 25.20 0.60
CA SER A 64 8.01 26.12 1.47
C SER A 64 8.86 26.50 2.69
N ARG A 65 8.81 27.73 3.13
CA ARG A 65 9.49 28.20 4.35
C ARG A 65 8.86 27.59 5.60
N VAL A 66 7.57 27.30 5.56
CA VAL A 66 6.77 26.81 6.68
C VAL A 66 6.83 25.28 6.77
N LEU A 67 6.61 24.61 5.63
CA LEU A 67 6.62 23.17 5.53
C LEU A 67 7.69 22.74 4.53
N ASN A 68 8.94 22.66 4.98
CA ASN A 68 10.04 22.19 4.15
C ASN A 68 10.18 20.66 4.28
N ASN A 69 11.05 20.21 5.16
CA ASN A 69 11.30 18.78 5.37
C ASN A 69 10.66 18.36 6.70
N GLN A 70 9.79 17.39 6.64
CA GLN A 70 9.26 16.69 7.82
C GLN A 70 9.35 15.19 7.61
N TYR A 71 9.58 14.45 8.68
CA TYR A 71 9.53 13.00 8.64
C TYR A 71 8.57 12.44 9.70
N ALA A 72 8.05 11.27 9.41
CA ALA A 72 7.25 10.49 10.34
C ALA A 72 7.62 9.01 10.21
N THR A 73 7.52 8.30 11.32
CA THR A 73 7.80 6.87 11.41
C THR A 73 6.65 6.18 12.10
N LEU A 74 6.31 4.99 11.63
CA LEU A 74 5.43 4.03 12.28
C LEU A 74 6.18 2.71 12.34
N GLU A 75 6.62 2.31 13.52
CA GLU A 75 7.44 1.10 13.70
C GLU A 75 6.61 -0.17 13.58
N THR A 76 5.36 -0.13 13.96
CA THR A 76 4.39 -1.20 13.78
C THR A 76 3.02 -0.66 13.44
N ILE A 77 2.28 -1.36 12.59
CA ILE A 77 0.91 -0.98 12.23
C ILE A 77 -0.05 -1.03 13.44
N ALA A 78 0.31 -1.72 14.51
CA ALA A 78 -0.47 -1.76 15.74
C ALA A 78 -0.62 -0.38 16.38
N ASP A 79 0.36 0.51 16.22
CA ASP A 79 0.37 1.87 16.77
C ASP A 79 -0.40 2.88 15.88
N PHE A 80 -1.01 2.43 14.78
CA PHE A 80 -1.76 3.30 13.86
C PHE A 80 -2.80 4.16 14.59
N ARG A 81 -3.52 3.58 15.54
CA ARG A 81 -4.61 4.26 16.24
C ARG A 81 -4.14 5.48 17.04
N THR A 82 -3.02 5.35 17.72
CA THR A 82 -2.45 6.38 18.60
C THR A 82 -1.57 7.37 17.86
N GLU A 83 -0.80 6.89 16.89
CA GLU A 83 0.24 7.68 16.24
C GLU A 83 -0.22 8.36 14.94
N ILE A 84 -1.20 7.78 14.22
CA ILE A 84 -1.54 8.19 12.85
C ILE A 84 -3.00 8.59 12.69
N ALA A 85 -3.94 7.86 13.31
CA ALA A 85 -5.37 8.01 13.03
C ALA A 85 -5.91 9.43 13.22
N ASN A 86 -5.33 10.22 14.13
CA ASN A 86 -5.73 11.60 14.43
C ASN A 86 -5.12 12.64 13.47
N CYS A 87 -4.20 12.26 12.59
CA CYS A 87 -3.47 13.20 11.75
C CYS A 87 -4.33 13.68 10.58
N ARG A 88 -4.55 14.98 10.50
CA ARG A 88 -5.39 15.62 9.51
C ARG A 88 -4.62 15.93 8.23
N THR A 89 -5.37 16.00 7.14
CA THR A 89 -4.85 16.48 5.87
C THR A 89 -4.42 17.95 5.96
N PHE A 90 -3.60 18.37 5.02
CA PHE A 90 -3.14 19.74 4.91
C PHE A 90 -3.23 20.23 3.47
N VAL A 91 -3.28 21.54 3.31
CA VAL A 91 -3.36 22.24 2.03
C VAL A 91 -2.56 23.53 2.11
N PHE A 92 -1.86 23.90 1.06
CA PHE A 92 -1.27 25.22 0.95
C PHE A 92 -2.34 26.26 0.58
N LEU A 93 -2.22 27.46 1.13
CA LEU A 93 -3.21 28.50 0.88
C LEU A 93 -3.41 28.81 -0.62
N HIS A 94 -2.33 28.86 -1.39
CA HIS A 94 -2.41 29.10 -2.84
C HIS A 94 -3.17 27.99 -3.59
N GLU A 95 -3.07 26.75 -3.15
CA GLU A 95 -3.84 25.62 -3.70
C GLU A 95 -5.33 25.77 -3.34
N LEU A 96 -5.62 26.16 -2.11
CA LEU A 96 -6.98 26.41 -1.65
C LEU A 96 -7.65 27.55 -2.44
N GLU A 97 -6.94 28.68 -2.65
CA GLU A 97 -7.40 29.79 -3.49
C GLU A 97 -7.68 29.36 -4.93
N TYR A 98 -6.83 28.51 -5.50
CA TYR A 98 -7.02 27.95 -6.83
C TYR A 98 -8.29 27.08 -6.91
N LEU A 99 -8.49 26.19 -5.94
CA LEU A 99 -9.67 25.34 -5.86
C LEU A 99 -10.97 26.14 -5.73
N LEU A 100 -10.95 27.21 -4.93
CA LEU A 100 -12.08 28.12 -4.76
C LEU A 100 -12.44 28.83 -6.06
N LYS A 101 -11.46 29.40 -6.78
CA LYS A 101 -11.67 30.12 -8.04
C LYS A 101 -12.27 29.24 -9.14
N HIS A 102 -12.01 27.94 -9.11
CA HIS A 102 -12.46 27.00 -10.13
C HIS A 102 -13.66 26.13 -9.71
N ASN A 103 -14.35 26.48 -8.60
CA ASN A 103 -15.45 25.70 -8.05
C ASN A 103 -15.13 24.21 -7.83
N ASN A 104 -13.86 23.88 -7.63
CA ASN A 104 -13.37 22.51 -7.43
C ASN A 104 -13.24 22.14 -5.95
N LEU A 105 -13.83 22.91 -5.03
CA LEU A 105 -13.87 22.55 -3.63
C LEU A 105 -14.65 21.25 -3.46
N ILE A 106 -14.06 20.31 -2.73
CA ILE A 106 -14.72 19.08 -2.35
C ILE A 106 -15.96 19.43 -1.52
N LYS A 107 -17.13 19.02 -1.98
CA LYS A 107 -18.39 19.29 -1.26
C LYS A 107 -18.30 18.78 0.18
N GLY A 108 -18.48 19.67 1.15
CA GLY A 108 -18.41 19.36 2.59
C GLY A 108 -17.03 19.56 3.22
N GLY A 109 -16.03 20.07 2.49
CA GLY A 109 -14.79 20.56 3.08
C GLY A 109 -14.95 21.99 3.60
N ASP A 110 -14.42 22.26 4.79
CA ASP A 110 -14.33 23.59 5.38
C ASP A 110 -12.92 23.81 5.97
N LEU A 111 -12.68 24.98 6.56
CA LEU A 111 -11.39 25.28 7.19
C LEU A 111 -11.04 24.35 8.36
N SER A 112 -12.01 23.68 8.97
CA SER A 112 -11.76 22.73 10.06
C SER A 112 -11.33 21.35 9.57
N SER A 113 -11.49 21.09 8.26
CA SER A 113 -11.21 19.79 7.63
C SER A 113 -9.75 19.60 7.19
N ALA A 114 -8.91 20.65 7.32
CA ALA A 114 -7.50 20.59 6.90
C ALA A 114 -6.64 21.57 7.69
N ILE A 115 -5.35 21.27 7.79
CA ILE A 115 -4.32 22.21 8.24
C ILE A 115 -4.00 23.12 7.06
N VAL A 116 -4.24 24.42 7.18
CA VAL A 116 -3.92 25.39 6.13
C VAL A 116 -2.52 25.98 6.34
N ILE A 117 -1.62 25.73 5.40
CA ILE A 117 -0.24 26.21 5.41
C ILE A 117 -0.18 27.58 4.73
N ILE A 118 0.33 28.56 5.44
CA ILE A 118 0.50 29.94 4.98
C ILE A 118 1.99 30.19 4.70
N ASP A 119 2.39 30.03 3.46
CA ASP A 119 3.79 30.15 3.03
C ASP A 119 4.12 31.49 2.35
N LYS A 120 3.18 32.43 2.38
CA LYS A 120 3.32 33.83 1.92
C LYS A 120 2.94 34.78 3.05
N ASP A 121 3.51 36.01 3.00
CA ASP A 121 3.06 37.09 3.89
C ASP A 121 1.62 37.49 3.51
N MET A 122 0.75 37.58 4.51
CA MET A 122 -0.64 38.03 4.36
C MET A 122 -0.94 39.19 5.27
N ASN A 123 -1.68 40.17 4.75
CA ASN A 123 -2.24 41.24 5.55
C ASN A 123 -3.59 40.83 6.16
N GLN A 124 -4.08 41.66 7.11
CA GLN A 124 -5.33 41.34 7.81
C GLN A 124 -6.56 41.34 6.89
N GLU A 125 -6.58 42.20 5.87
CA GLU A 125 -7.69 42.27 4.91
C GLU A 125 -7.81 40.98 4.08
N GLU A 126 -6.66 40.34 3.70
CA GLU A 126 -6.65 39.08 3.00
C GLU A 126 -7.13 37.93 3.89
N LEU A 127 -6.75 37.93 5.18
CA LEU A 127 -7.21 36.96 6.17
C LEU A 127 -8.70 37.07 6.45
N ASP A 128 -9.21 38.32 6.59
CA ASP A 128 -10.63 38.60 6.79
C ASP A 128 -11.46 38.12 5.58
N ARG A 129 -10.98 38.37 4.36
CA ARG A 129 -11.62 37.88 3.14
C ARG A 129 -11.64 36.34 3.08
N LEU A 130 -10.59 35.69 3.54
CA LEU A 130 -10.53 34.22 3.62
C LEU A 130 -11.57 33.70 4.62
N ALA A 131 -11.67 34.33 5.80
CA ALA A 131 -12.66 33.99 6.81
C ALA A 131 -14.09 34.14 6.29
N ASP A 132 -14.41 35.28 5.64
CA ASP A 132 -15.72 35.54 5.05
C ASP A 132 -16.07 34.47 3.97
N LEU A 133 -15.10 34.10 3.14
CA LEU A 133 -15.29 33.11 2.06
C LEU A 133 -15.71 31.74 2.58
N PHE A 134 -15.20 31.34 3.76
CA PHE A 134 -15.53 30.09 4.41
C PHE A 134 -16.60 30.21 5.49
N ASN A 135 -17.22 31.42 5.63
CA ASN A 135 -18.18 31.71 6.69
C ASN A 135 -17.66 31.31 8.09
N HIS A 136 -16.38 31.60 8.32
CA HIS A 136 -15.65 31.29 9.55
C HIS A 136 -15.45 32.58 10.37
N GLU A 137 -15.21 32.40 11.68
CA GLU A 137 -14.77 33.48 12.54
C GLU A 137 -13.42 34.05 12.06
N ARG A 138 -13.02 35.22 12.57
CA ARG A 138 -11.74 35.83 12.20
C ARG A 138 -10.58 34.89 12.36
N VAL A 139 -9.74 34.79 11.33
CA VAL A 139 -8.57 33.93 11.29
C VAL A 139 -7.28 34.73 11.40
N ALA A 140 -6.24 34.10 11.90
CA ALA A 140 -4.90 34.67 12.03
C ALA A 140 -3.84 33.62 11.68
N VAL A 141 -2.67 34.08 11.29
CA VAL A 141 -1.52 33.17 11.05
C VAL A 141 -0.78 32.95 12.35
N LYS A 142 -0.62 31.70 12.75
CA LYS A 142 0.19 31.32 13.91
C LYS A 142 1.68 31.50 13.61
N LYS A 143 2.50 31.54 14.65
CA LYS A 143 3.95 31.66 14.55
C LYS A 143 4.58 30.55 13.69
N GLU A 144 3.99 29.37 13.70
CA GLU A 144 4.40 28.20 12.92
C GLU A 144 4.05 28.33 11.42
N GLY A 145 3.41 29.42 11.00
CA GLY A 145 3.01 29.63 9.60
C GLY A 145 1.78 28.82 9.16
N ILE A 146 0.96 28.42 10.10
CA ILE A 146 -0.35 27.78 9.85
C ILE A 146 -1.50 28.71 10.26
N LEU A 147 -2.65 28.51 9.64
CA LEU A 147 -3.85 29.23 10.04
C LEU A 147 -4.29 28.76 11.44
N ASN A 148 -4.86 29.68 12.23
CA ASN A 148 -5.32 29.38 13.60
C ASN A 148 -6.66 28.63 13.67
N ASN A 149 -7.15 28.15 12.52
CA ASN A 149 -8.37 27.36 12.43
C ASN A 149 -8.29 26.01 13.18
N VAL A 150 -7.07 25.51 13.38
CA VAL A 150 -6.82 24.25 14.10
C VAL A 150 -5.53 24.32 14.94
N ASP A 151 -5.46 23.50 15.99
CA ASP A 151 -4.23 23.20 16.71
C ASP A 151 -3.65 21.87 16.25
N LEU A 152 -2.34 21.78 16.09
CA LEU A 152 -1.68 20.55 15.66
C LEU A 152 -1.74 19.49 16.78
N HIS A 153 -2.04 18.25 16.41
CA HIS A 153 -1.93 17.10 17.31
C HIS A 153 -0.47 16.67 17.51
N PHE A 154 0.34 16.85 16.47
CA PHE A 154 1.79 16.54 16.47
C PHE A 154 2.54 17.62 15.71
N ASN A 155 3.76 17.94 16.14
CA ASN A 155 4.62 18.91 15.42
C ASN A 155 4.90 18.50 13.97
N ASN A 156 4.85 17.20 13.67
CA ASN A 156 5.02 16.61 12.33
C ASN A 156 3.72 16.02 11.77
N GLU A 157 2.58 16.62 12.10
CA GLU A 157 1.27 16.09 11.70
C GLU A 157 1.12 15.94 10.20
N CYS A 158 1.67 16.87 9.40
CA CYS A 158 1.64 16.78 7.94
C CYS A 158 2.37 15.54 7.41
N ALA A 159 3.55 15.21 7.96
CA ALA A 159 4.27 14.01 7.58
C ALA A 159 3.54 12.73 8.02
N ARG A 160 2.91 12.74 9.20
CA ARG A 160 2.08 11.62 9.70
C ARG A 160 0.86 11.41 8.82
N HIS A 161 0.22 12.48 8.34
CA HIS A 161 -0.88 12.35 7.40
C HIS A 161 -0.41 11.75 6.06
N LYS A 162 0.77 12.15 5.56
CA LYS A 162 1.33 11.51 4.36
C LYS A 162 1.68 10.04 4.57
N LEU A 163 2.03 9.64 5.79
CA LEU A 163 2.19 8.24 6.15
C LEU A 163 0.84 7.49 6.11
N LEU A 164 -0.24 8.12 6.60
CA LEU A 164 -1.61 7.60 6.48
C LEU A 164 -1.99 7.39 5.02
N ASP A 165 -1.69 8.35 4.13
CA ASP A 165 -1.93 8.23 2.69
C ASP A 165 -1.21 7.02 2.10
N VAL A 166 0.07 6.80 2.47
CA VAL A 166 0.84 5.63 2.01
C VAL A 166 0.20 4.32 2.47
N ILE A 167 -0.23 4.22 3.73
CA ILE A 167 -0.92 3.04 4.24
C ILE A 167 -2.20 2.76 3.43
N GLY A 168 -3.02 3.78 3.23
CA GLY A 168 -4.28 3.67 2.50
C GLY A 168 -4.08 3.26 1.04
N ASP A 169 -3.16 3.91 0.34
CA ASP A 169 -2.89 3.63 -1.07
C ASP A 169 -2.25 2.23 -1.28
N LEU A 170 -1.36 1.80 -0.37
CA LEU A 170 -0.76 0.48 -0.45
C LEU A 170 -1.74 -0.65 -0.08
N ALA A 171 -2.82 -0.37 0.64
CA ALA A 171 -3.89 -1.34 0.88
C ALA A 171 -4.58 -1.80 -0.42
N LEU A 172 -4.45 -1.05 -1.53
CA LEU A 172 -4.90 -1.43 -2.87
C LEU A 172 -4.21 -2.70 -3.41
N THR A 173 -3.14 -3.16 -2.80
CA THR A 173 -2.54 -4.48 -3.09
C THR A 173 -3.52 -5.62 -2.83
N GLY A 174 -4.48 -5.43 -1.91
CA GLY A 174 -5.47 -6.43 -1.50
C GLY A 174 -4.92 -7.46 -0.51
N ARG A 175 -3.75 -7.22 0.08
CA ARG A 175 -3.12 -8.05 1.12
C ARG A 175 -2.48 -7.17 2.18
N HIS A 176 -2.39 -7.68 3.40
CA HIS A 176 -1.54 -7.07 4.41
C HIS A 176 -0.07 -7.27 4.02
N ILE A 177 0.73 -6.25 4.25
CA ILE A 177 2.16 -6.28 3.90
C ILE A 177 2.96 -6.71 5.14
N LYS A 178 3.96 -7.57 4.94
CA LYS A 178 5.09 -7.77 5.84
C LYS A 178 6.32 -7.21 5.16
N GLY A 179 6.86 -6.14 5.71
CA GLY A 179 7.96 -5.41 5.11
C GLY A 179 8.01 -3.96 5.57
N ARG A 180 9.14 -3.33 5.41
CA ARG A 180 9.37 -1.91 5.70
C ARG A 180 9.19 -1.07 4.44
N ILE A 181 8.39 -0.01 4.53
CA ILE A 181 8.20 0.95 3.46
C ILE A 181 8.90 2.26 3.80
N ILE A 182 9.79 2.70 2.93
CA ILE A 182 10.44 4.00 3.02
C ILE A 182 9.93 4.83 1.85
N ALA A 183 9.30 5.97 2.14
CA ALA A 183 8.71 6.84 1.13
C ALA A 183 9.26 8.27 1.26
N THR A 184 9.88 8.75 0.19
CA THR A 184 10.36 10.12 0.05
C THR A 184 9.45 10.86 -0.91
N LYS A 185 8.94 12.01 -0.50
CA LYS A 185 7.98 12.84 -1.26
C LYS A 185 6.78 12.02 -1.79
N PRO A 186 6.13 11.19 -0.94
CA PRO A 186 5.03 10.37 -1.40
C PRO A 186 3.83 11.21 -1.86
N GLY A 187 3.08 10.66 -2.78
CA GLY A 187 1.82 11.21 -3.27
C GLY A 187 0.96 10.08 -3.86
N HIS A 188 -0.34 10.26 -3.96
CA HIS A 188 -1.29 9.22 -4.39
C HIS A 188 -0.89 8.55 -5.71
N GLY A 189 -0.34 9.31 -6.68
CA GLY A 189 0.15 8.77 -7.94
C GLY A 189 1.29 7.78 -7.74
N ALA A 190 2.35 8.18 -7.04
CA ALA A 190 3.52 7.33 -6.77
C ALA A 190 3.15 6.14 -5.88
N ASN A 191 2.35 6.37 -4.83
CA ASN A 191 1.88 5.33 -3.92
C ASN A 191 1.08 4.26 -4.66
N THR A 192 0.15 4.68 -5.55
CA THR A 192 -0.66 3.76 -6.37
C THR A 192 0.20 2.96 -7.34
N MET A 193 1.24 3.57 -7.93
CA MET A 193 2.17 2.85 -8.81
C MET A 193 3.00 1.84 -8.03
N MET A 194 3.44 2.18 -6.82
CA MET A 194 4.09 1.22 -5.93
C MET A 194 3.15 0.07 -5.56
N ALA A 195 1.88 0.35 -5.22
CA ALA A 195 0.88 -0.68 -4.97
C ALA A 195 0.69 -1.63 -6.16
N LYS A 196 0.67 -1.11 -7.39
CA LYS A 196 0.62 -1.94 -8.61
C LYS A 196 1.87 -2.82 -8.76
N THR A 197 3.05 -2.30 -8.42
CA THR A 197 4.30 -3.06 -8.47
C THR A 197 4.28 -4.19 -7.44
N LEU A 198 3.88 -3.90 -6.22
CA LEU A 198 3.72 -4.87 -5.14
C LEU A 198 2.67 -5.93 -5.49
N LYS A 199 1.56 -5.55 -6.12
CA LYS A 199 0.54 -6.50 -6.58
C LYS A 199 1.06 -7.47 -7.64
N LYS A 200 1.92 -7.01 -8.55
CA LYS A 200 2.59 -7.91 -9.53
C LYS A 200 3.50 -8.92 -8.81
N THR A 201 4.21 -8.49 -7.77
CA THR A 201 5.04 -9.37 -6.94
C THR A 201 4.18 -10.40 -6.21
N LEU A 202 3.05 -9.99 -5.62
CA LEU A 202 2.09 -10.88 -4.99
C LEU A 202 1.60 -11.97 -5.96
N ILE A 203 1.14 -11.57 -7.15
CA ILE A 203 0.66 -12.52 -8.17
C ILE A 203 1.77 -13.50 -8.56
N ARG A 204 3.02 -13.03 -8.68
CA ARG A 204 4.16 -13.90 -8.96
C ARG A 204 4.41 -14.89 -7.82
N GLN A 205 4.33 -14.45 -6.56
CA GLN A 205 4.49 -15.32 -5.39
C GLN A 205 3.36 -16.36 -5.30
N GLU A 206 2.12 -15.97 -5.56
CA GLU A 206 0.97 -16.87 -5.53
C GLU A 206 0.99 -17.92 -6.66
N ASN A 207 1.55 -17.54 -7.81
CA ASN A 207 1.67 -18.42 -8.99
C ASN A 207 3.02 -19.14 -9.10
N SER A 208 3.97 -18.85 -8.20
CA SER A 208 5.24 -19.57 -8.21
C SER A 208 5.05 -21.02 -7.75
N ALA A 209 5.73 -21.94 -8.43
CA ALA A 209 5.78 -23.31 -7.98
C ALA A 209 6.35 -23.39 -6.54
N PRO A 210 5.84 -24.27 -5.69
CA PRO A 210 6.41 -24.50 -4.37
C PRO A 210 7.89 -24.81 -4.46
N HIS A 211 8.67 -24.27 -3.55
CA HIS A 211 10.07 -24.68 -3.44
C HIS A 211 10.13 -26.16 -3.03
N TYR A 212 10.89 -26.95 -3.73
CA TYR A 212 11.08 -28.37 -3.43
C TYR A 212 12.58 -28.72 -3.41
N ASP A 213 12.93 -29.75 -2.63
CA ASP A 213 14.26 -30.33 -2.66
C ASP A 213 14.28 -31.45 -3.70
N PRO A 214 15.07 -31.33 -4.79
CA PRO A 214 15.12 -32.35 -5.81
C PRO A 214 15.73 -33.69 -5.32
N SER A 215 16.47 -33.66 -4.20
CA SER A 215 17.06 -34.83 -3.57
C SER A 215 16.14 -35.51 -2.56
N ALA A 216 15.03 -34.91 -2.20
CA ALA A 216 14.07 -35.46 -1.24
C ALA A 216 13.50 -36.79 -1.74
N GLU A 217 13.33 -37.73 -0.82
CA GLU A 217 12.67 -39.00 -1.11
C GLU A 217 11.22 -38.77 -1.56
N SER A 218 10.75 -39.56 -2.50
CA SER A 218 9.39 -39.48 -2.99
C SER A 218 8.40 -39.98 -1.94
N VAL A 219 7.40 -39.17 -1.61
CA VAL A 219 6.25 -39.61 -0.80
C VAL A 219 5.43 -40.65 -1.57
N LEU A 220 5.24 -40.43 -2.88
CA LEU A 220 4.69 -41.41 -3.81
C LEU A 220 5.55 -41.44 -5.08
N ASP A 221 5.97 -42.65 -5.45
CA ASP A 221 6.62 -42.95 -6.73
C ASP A 221 5.56 -43.17 -7.84
N ILE A 222 6.02 -43.35 -9.07
CA ILE A 222 5.14 -43.56 -10.22
C ILE A 222 4.26 -44.81 -10.09
N LYS A 223 4.70 -45.85 -9.39
CA LYS A 223 3.91 -47.08 -9.19
C LYS A 223 2.72 -46.79 -8.27
N ARG A 224 2.98 -46.11 -7.16
CA ARG A 224 1.94 -45.71 -6.21
C ARG A 224 0.99 -44.68 -6.82
N ILE A 225 1.49 -43.72 -7.61
CA ILE A 225 0.65 -42.74 -8.32
C ILE A 225 -0.32 -43.48 -9.27
N ALA A 226 0.14 -44.52 -9.95
CA ALA A 226 -0.70 -45.32 -10.86
C ALA A 226 -1.83 -46.09 -10.14
N GLU A 227 -1.75 -46.29 -8.83
CA GLU A 227 -2.85 -46.90 -8.04
C GLU A 227 -4.00 -45.88 -7.80
N PHE A 228 -3.68 -44.59 -7.73
CA PHE A 228 -4.66 -43.52 -7.48
C PHE A 228 -5.21 -42.90 -8.76
N LEU A 229 -4.37 -42.73 -9.80
CA LEU A 229 -4.74 -42.10 -11.05
C LEU A 229 -4.99 -43.14 -12.15
N PRO A 230 -6.12 -43.04 -12.90
CA PRO A 230 -6.39 -43.92 -14.01
C PRO A 230 -5.54 -43.62 -15.26
N HIS A 231 -4.89 -42.44 -15.28
CA HIS A 231 -4.09 -42.01 -16.42
C HIS A 231 -2.87 -42.91 -16.65
N ARG A 232 -2.56 -43.13 -17.93
CA ARG A 232 -1.40 -43.91 -18.40
C ARG A 232 -0.69 -43.12 -19.51
N TYR A 233 0.44 -43.62 -19.96
CA TYR A 233 1.15 -43.02 -21.09
C TYR A 233 0.20 -42.78 -22.28
N PRO A 234 0.24 -41.62 -22.92
CA PRO A 234 1.15 -40.49 -22.70
C PRO A 234 0.61 -39.41 -21.71
N PHE A 235 -0.47 -39.68 -20.99
CA PHE A 235 -1.20 -38.67 -20.17
C PHE A 235 -0.83 -38.70 -18.67
N VAL A 236 0.18 -39.43 -18.27
CA VAL A 236 0.71 -39.35 -16.90
C VAL A 236 1.62 -38.11 -16.81
N MET A 237 1.07 -37.02 -16.28
CA MET A 237 1.74 -35.72 -16.21
C MET A 237 2.46 -35.48 -14.88
N VAL A 238 2.78 -36.55 -14.14
CA VAL A 238 3.52 -36.50 -12.87
C VAL A 238 4.40 -37.73 -12.75
N ASP A 239 5.66 -37.55 -12.36
CA ASP A 239 6.61 -38.67 -12.19
C ASP A 239 6.73 -39.09 -10.74
N ARG A 240 6.60 -38.16 -9.78
CA ARG A 240 6.64 -38.43 -8.34
C ARG A 240 5.97 -37.34 -7.54
N ILE A 241 5.49 -37.65 -6.34
CA ILE A 241 4.99 -36.69 -5.34
C ILE A 241 6.04 -36.57 -4.25
N VAL A 242 6.44 -35.33 -3.94
CA VAL A 242 7.48 -35.04 -2.94
C VAL A 242 6.92 -34.45 -1.65
N GLN A 243 5.68 -33.97 -1.67
CA GLN A 243 5.03 -33.42 -0.48
C GLN A 243 3.52 -33.59 -0.56
N ILE A 244 2.91 -33.96 0.55
CA ILE A 244 1.47 -33.92 0.78
C ILE A 244 1.26 -33.22 2.11
N ALA A 245 0.51 -32.10 2.12
CA ALA A 245 0.21 -31.31 3.32
C ALA A 245 -1.21 -30.80 3.27
N GLY A 246 -2.09 -31.37 4.08
CA GLY A 246 -3.51 -31.04 4.08
C GLY A 246 -4.15 -31.26 2.71
N ASN A 247 -4.63 -30.21 2.06
CA ASN A 247 -5.23 -30.24 0.72
C ASN A 247 -4.24 -29.86 -0.40
N LYS A 248 -2.94 -29.77 -0.11
CA LYS A 248 -1.89 -29.43 -1.08
C LYS A 248 -1.02 -30.63 -1.38
N VAL A 249 -0.70 -30.80 -2.66
CA VAL A 249 0.23 -31.83 -3.16
C VAL A 249 1.27 -31.14 -4.03
N VAL A 250 2.54 -31.49 -3.83
CA VAL A 250 3.65 -31.05 -4.69
C VAL A 250 4.14 -32.24 -5.47
N GLY A 251 3.94 -32.23 -6.78
CA GLY A 251 4.39 -33.24 -7.72
C GLY A 251 5.50 -32.71 -8.62
N ILE A 252 6.34 -33.62 -9.09
CA ILE A 252 7.41 -33.35 -10.06
C ILE A 252 7.09 -34.06 -11.35
N LYS A 253 7.23 -33.37 -12.49
CA LYS A 253 7.26 -33.91 -13.83
C LYS A 253 8.57 -33.51 -14.50
N ASN A 254 9.36 -34.51 -14.90
CA ASN A 254 10.52 -34.30 -15.76
C ASN A 254 10.05 -34.21 -17.21
N VAL A 255 10.31 -33.08 -17.84
CA VAL A 255 9.86 -32.80 -19.21
C VAL A 255 11.08 -32.76 -20.13
N THR A 256 11.05 -33.57 -21.19
CA THR A 256 12.08 -33.55 -22.25
C THR A 256 11.40 -33.27 -23.59
N ILE A 257 12.19 -32.89 -24.60
CA ILE A 257 11.68 -32.66 -25.96
C ILE A 257 11.12 -33.97 -26.60
N ASN A 258 11.44 -35.12 -26.03
CA ASN A 258 10.95 -36.43 -26.50
C ASN A 258 9.55 -36.77 -25.97
N GLU A 259 8.93 -35.89 -25.19
CA GLU A 259 7.55 -36.09 -24.77
C GLU A 259 6.61 -36.11 -25.97
N PRO A 260 5.74 -37.11 -26.13
CA PRO A 260 4.92 -37.31 -27.32
C PRO A 260 3.95 -36.20 -27.62
N PHE A 261 3.52 -35.45 -26.62
CA PHE A 261 2.61 -34.32 -26.84
C PHE A 261 3.24 -33.16 -27.59
N PHE A 262 4.57 -32.99 -27.63
CA PHE A 262 5.23 -31.95 -28.42
C PHE A 262 5.15 -32.17 -29.94
N GLN A 263 4.80 -33.34 -30.40
CA GLN A 263 4.54 -33.58 -31.82
C GLN A 263 3.34 -32.84 -32.33
N GLY A 264 2.36 -32.58 -31.46
CA GLY A 264 1.12 -31.89 -31.79
C GLY A 264 0.92 -30.52 -31.09
N HIS A 265 1.59 -30.27 -29.97
CA HIS A 265 1.32 -29.09 -29.11
C HIS A 265 2.55 -28.25 -28.81
N PHE A 266 3.13 -27.48 -29.74
CA PHE A 266 2.91 -27.32 -31.17
C PHE A 266 4.21 -27.63 -31.92
N PRO A 267 4.21 -28.20 -33.15
CA PRO A 267 5.42 -28.68 -33.82
C PRO A 267 6.53 -27.65 -34.00
N LYS A 268 6.18 -26.39 -34.23
CA LYS A 268 7.15 -25.29 -34.40
C LYS A 268 7.42 -24.50 -33.14
N TYR A 269 6.65 -24.70 -32.09
CA TYR A 269 6.77 -24.02 -30.80
C TYR A 269 6.29 -24.94 -29.68
N PRO A 270 7.15 -25.84 -29.19
CA PRO A 270 6.76 -26.85 -28.20
C PRO A 270 6.32 -26.20 -26.88
N ILE A 271 5.11 -26.46 -26.48
CA ILE A 271 4.53 -26.06 -25.19
C ILE A 271 3.95 -27.30 -24.52
N MET A 272 4.26 -27.50 -23.25
CA MET A 272 3.65 -28.57 -22.47
C MET A 272 2.14 -28.30 -22.31
N PRO A 273 1.26 -29.25 -22.57
CA PRO A 273 -0.17 -29.14 -22.24
C PRO A 273 -0.35 -28.92 -20.74
N ALA A 274 -1.25 -27.98 -20.35
CA ALA A 274 -1.59 -27.70 -18.96
C ALA A 274 -2.78 -28.52 -18.47
#